data_4f512f6239084524ad50a7a3fe005d3b
#
_entry.id   4f512f6239084524ad50a7a3fe005d3b
#
_cell.length_a   1.000
_cell.length_b   1.000
_cell.length_c   1.000
_cell.angle_alpha   90.00
_cell.angle_beta   90.00
_cell.angle_gamma   90.00
#
_symmetry.space_group_name_H-M   'P 1'
#
loop_
_entity.id
_entity.type
_entity.pdbx_description
1 polymer ?
#
loop_
_entity_poly.entity_id
_entity_poly.type
_entity_poly.pdbx_seq_one_letter_code
_entity_poly.pdbx_strand_id
1 'polypeptide(L)'
;MKSFFDTSVLVASFLDGHEHYERSFAVLADADRKNACCAAQSLAELYATLTRLPGRLGMSVDQALLALDSVAERLELISLDVPEYQHAIREAASAGIVGGTIYDALLGRCALKARATRIYTWNVAHFRMLGAEIAGKVRTP
;
A
#
# COMPACT_ATOMS: atom_id res chain seq x y z
N MET A 1 0.08 -17.73 -4.60
CA MET A 1 -0.84 -16.60 -4.76
C MET A 1 -0.28 -15.41 -4.01
N LYS A 2 -0.14 -14.26 -4.65
CA LYS A 2 0.48 -13.07 -4.06
C LYS A 2 -0.56 -12.00 -3.76
N SER A 3 -0.51 -11.43 -2.56
CA SER A 3 -1.35 -10.30 -2.15
C SER A 3 -0.53 -9.03 -2.09
N PHE A 4 -1.08 -7.95 -2.60
CA PHE A 4 -0.49 -6.62 -2.51
C PHE A 4 -1.16 -5.85 -1.38
N PHE A 5 -0.37 -5.16 -0.57
CA PHE A 5 -0.85 -4.37 0.57
C PHE A 5 -0.75 -2.89 0.24
N ASP A 6 -1.90 -2.22 0.15
CA ASP A 6 -1.95 -0.76 0.07
C ASP A 6 -1.49 -0.13 1.39
N THR A 7 -0.97 1.08 1.31
CA THR A 7 -0.52 1.83 2.49
C THR A 7 -1.60 1.95 3.56
N SER A 8 -2.88 2.09 3.18
CA SER A 8 -3.99 2.18 4.15
C SER A 8 -4.07 0.97 5.08
N VAL A 9 -3.77 -0.22 4.57
CA VAL A 9 -3.75 -1.45 5.37
C VAL A 9 -2.52 -1.49 6.26
N LEU A 10 -1.37 -1.06 5.75
CA LEU A 10 -0.14 -1.00 6.54
C LEU A 10 -0.28 -0.04 7.71
N VAL A 11 -0.81 1.16 7.48
CA VAL A 11 -1.07 2.16 8.54
C VAL A 11 -1.97 1.56 9.62
N ALA A 12 -3.10 0.98 9.22
CA ALA A 12 -4.05 0.38 10.16
C ALA A 12 -3.43 -0.75 10.98
N SER A 13 -2.48 -1.49 10.39
CA SER A 13 -1.82 -2.62 11.04
C SER A 13 -0.90 -2.22 12.21
N PHE A 14 -0.47 -0.97 12.28
CA PHE A 14 0.44 -0.48 13.32
C PHE A 14 -0.22 0.47 14.33
N LEU A 15 -1.52 0.72 14.21
CA LEU A 15 -2.26 1.63 15.09
C LEU A 15 -3.39 0.86 15.77
N ASP A 16 -3.17 0.42 17.00
CA ASP A 16 -4.13 -0.42 17.75
C ASP A 16 -5.48 0.26 18.01
N GLY A 17 -5.53 1.59 18.00
CA GLY A 17 -6.77 2.36 18.10
C GLY A 17 -7.49 2.59 16.79
N HIS A 18 -6.93 2.14 15.66
CA HIS A 18 -7.55 2.31 14.35
C HIS A 18 -8.76 1.38 14.19
N GLU A 19 -9.84 1.88 13.56
CA GLU A 19 -11.07 1.10 13.37
C GLU A 19 -10.86 -0.21 12.61
N HIS A 20 -9.85 -0.25 11.74
CA HIS A 20 -9.53 -1.43 10.92
C HIS A 20 -8.29 -2.19 11.40
N TYR A 21 -7.85 -1.93 12.63
CA TYR A 21 -6.60 -2.52 13.15
C TYR A 21 -6.63 -4.04 13.14
N GLU A 22 -7.65 -4.65 13.72
CA GLU A 22 -7.68 -6.11 13.92
C GLU A 22 -7.60 -6.89 12.62
N ARG A 23 -8.39 -6.49 11.64
CA ARG A 23 -8.40 -7.15 10.32
C ARG A 23 -7.11 -6.92 9.55
N SER A 24 -6.60 -5.69 9.58
CA SER A 24 -5.34 -5.33 8.91
C SER A 24 -4.17 -6.08 9.53
N PHE A 25 -4.08 -6.08 10.84
CA PHE A 25 -3.04 -6.80 11.57
C PHE A 25 -3.07 -8.30 11.25
N ALA A 26 -4.25 -8.90 11.20
CA ALA A 26 -4.40 -10.32 10.93
C ALA A 26 -3.84 -10.71 9.55
N VAL A 27 -4.17 -9.96 8.50
CA VAL A 27 -3.66 -10.27 7.16
C VAL A 27 -2.16 -10.00 7.05
N LEU A 28 -1.64 -8.98 7.75
CA LEU A 28 -0.20 -8.71 7.77
C LEU A 28 0.56 -9.79 8.55
N ALA A 29 0.01 -10.27 9.65
CA ALA A 29 0.63 -11.31 10.47
C ALA A 29 0.82 -12.62 9.69
N ASP A 30 -0.12 -12.94 8.80
CA ASP A 30 -0.06 -14.13 7.95
C ASP A 30 0.81 -13.94 6.69
N ALA A 31 1.27 -12.74 6.44
CA ALA A 31 2.04 -12.42 5.23
C ALA A 31 3.50 -12.79 5.37
N ASP A 32 4.08 -13.26 4.29
CA ASP A 32 5.53 -13.42 4.13
C ASP A 32 5.95 -12.95 2.73
N ARG A 33 7.26 -12.86 2.50
CA ARG A 33 7.81 -12.33 1.24
C ARG A 33 7.49 -13.19 0.01
N LYS A 34 7.05 -14.42 0.20
CA LYS A 34 6.67 -15.31 -0.90
C LYS A 34 5.23 -15.06 -1.34
N ASN A 35 4.35 -14.72 -0.39
CA ASN A 35 2.93 -14.60 -0.65
C ASN A 35 2.40 -13.17 -0.63
N ALA A 36 3.25 -12.19 -0.28
CA ALA A 36 2.78 -10.81 -0.10
C ALA A 36 3.84 -9.78 -0.49
N CYS A 37 3.37 -8.62 -0.93
CA CYS A 37 4.21 -7.52 -1.35
C CYS A 37 3.54 -6.17 -1.09
N CYS A 38 4.32 -5.11 -1.14
CA CYS A 38 3.83 -3.74 -1.15
C CYS A 38 4.76 -2.88 -2.01
N ALA A 39 4.34 -1.66 -2.31
CA ALA A 39 5.21 -0.72 -3.02
C ALA A 39 6.28 -0.17 -2.08
N ALA A 40 7.50 0.01 -2.58
CA ALA A 40 8.56 0.70 -1.83
C ALA A 40 8.12 2.11 -1.41
N GLN A 41 7.34 2.79 -2.25
CA GLN A 41 6.73 4.09 -1.94
C GLN A 41 5.92 4.05 -0.63
N SER A 42 5.27 2.94 -0.33
CA SER A 42 4.46 2.79 0.89
C SER A 42 5.28 2.93 2.16
N LEU A 43 6.58 2.66 2.12
CA LEU A 43 7.46 2.87 3.28
C LEU A 43 7.51 4.36 3.66
N ALA A 44 7.65 5.24 2.67
CA ALA A 44 7.67 6.68 2.91
C ALA A 44 6.31 7.19 3.38
N GLU A 45 5.23 6.71 2.77
CA GLU A 45 3.88 7.09 3.15
C GLU A 45 3.53 6.61 4.56
N LEU A 46 3.93 5.40 4.92
CA LEU A 46 3.75 4.85 6.25
C LEU A 46 4.51 5.68 7.30
N TYR A 47 5.78 5.96 7.03
CA TYR A 47 6.59 6.80 7.92
C TYR A 47 5.94 8.16 8.13
N ALA A 48 5.56 8.84 7.05
CA ALA A 48 4.94 10.15 7.12
C ALA A 48 3.65 10.13 7.94
N THR A 49 2.82 9.12 7.75
CA THR A 49 1.55 8.99 8.47
C THR A 49 1.76 8.68 9.95
N LEU A 50 2.62 7.73 10.28
CA LEU A 50 2.86 7.34 11.67
C LEU A 50 3.48 8.45 12.49
N THR A 51 4.39 9.23 11.90
CA THR A 51 5.07 10.31 12.62
C THR A 51 4.30 11.63 12.66
N ARG A 52 3.27 11.78 11.81
CA ARG A 52 2.45 12.99 11.72
C ARG A 52 1.31 13.03 12.73
N LEU A 53 0.88 11.88 13.25
CA LEU A 53 -0.27 11.81 14.15
C LEU A 53 0.03 12.56 15.45
N PRO A 54 -0.93 13.38 15.94
CA PRO A 54 -0.69 14.20 17.13
C PRO A 54 -0.80 13.40 18.43
N GLY A 55 -0.09 13.85 19.46
CA GLY A 55 -0.22 13.35 20.82
C GLY A 55 0.10 11.87 20.97
N ARG A 56 -0.78 11.16 21.68
CA ARG A 56 -0.59 9.74 21.98
C ARG A 56 -0.71 8.81 20.77
N LEU A 57 -1.34 9.29 19.69
CA LEU A 57 -1.54 8.51 18.48
C LEU A 57 -0.28 8.49 17.62
N GLY A 58 0.58 9.49 17.78
CA GLY A 58 1.82 9.60 17.03
C GLY A 58 2.88 8.64 17.53
N MET A 59 3.67 8.12 16.61
CA MET A 59 4.84 7.33 16.93
C MET A 59 6.09 8.21 16.96
N SER A 60 7.05 7.85 17.81
CA SER A 60 8.39 8.41 17.73
C SER A 60 9.05 7.95 16.42
N VAL A 61 10.10 8.66 16.01
CA VAL A 61 10.90 8.27 14.84
C VAL A 61 11.39 6.84 14.97
N ASP A 62 11.90 6.45 16.14
CA ASP A 62 12.41 5.10 16.36
C ASP A 62 11.32 4.04 16.24
N GLN A 63 10.14 4.30 16.79
CA GLN A 63 9.00 3.38 16.66
C GLN A 63 8.54 3.24 15.20
N ALA A 64 8.50 4.34 14.46
CA ALA A 64 8.15 4.31 13.05
C ALA A 64 9.17 3.52 12.24
N LEU A 65 10.46 3.67 12.51
CA LEU A 65 11.50 2.88 11.85
C LEU A 65 11.36 1.38 12.12
N LEU A 66 11.00 0.99 13.34
CA LEU A 66 10.73 -0.41 13.67
C LEU A 66 9.53 -0.95 12.86
N ALA A 67 8.50 -0.13 12.67
CA ALA A 67 7.36 -0.51 11.82
C ALA A 67 7.79 -0.74 10.38
N LEU A 68 8.63 0.14 9.82
CA LEU A 68 9.17 -0.02 8.46
C LEU A 68 10.00 -1.30 8.34
N ASP A 69 10.85 -1.59 9.33
CA ASP A 69 11.65 -2.81 9.34
C ASP A 69 10.76 -4.05 9.36
N SER A 70 9.69 -4.04 10.13
CA SER A 70 8.71 -5.13 10.18
C SER A 70 8.05 -5.36 8.81
N VAL A 71 7.67 -4.28 8.11
CA VAL A 71 7.11 -4.37 6.76
C VAL A 71 8.14 -5.00 5.81
N ALA A 72 9.37 -4.51 5.82
CA ALA A 72 10.44 -4.99 4.93
C ALA A 72 10.80 -6.47 5.18
N GLU A 73 10.66 -6.95 6.40
CA GLU A 73 10.88 -8.35 6.74
C GLU A 73 9.77 -9.26 6.22
N ARG A 74 8.53 -8.78 6.26
CA ARG A 74 7.33 -9.59 5.92
C ARG A 74 6.92 -9.52 4.47
N LEU A 75 7.17 -8.40 3.80
CA LEU A 75 6.65 -8.15 2.45
C LEU A 75 7.79 -7.96 1.46
N GLU A 76 7.59 -8.47 0.26
CA GLU A 76 8.46 -8.11 -0.86
C GLU A 76 8.19 -6.66 -1.24
N LEU A 77 9.25 -5.86 -1.36
CA LEU A 77 9.14 -4.45 -1.72
C LEU A 77 9.26 -4.30 -3.24
N ILE A 78 8.26 -3.68 -3.85
CA ILE A 78 8.17 -3.49 -5.29
C ILE A 78 8.42 -2.02 -5.62
N SER A 79 9.34 -1.75 -6.54
CA SER A 79 9.59 -0.40 -7.06
C SER A 79 9.41 -0.38 -8.57
N LEU A 80 9.10 0.81 -9.09
CA LEU A 80 9.04 1.05 -10.53
C LEU A 80 10.35 1.68 -10.96
N ASP A 81 10.90 1.24 -12.08
CA ASP A 81 12.03 1.93 -12.69
C ASP A 81 11.56 3.20 -13.42
N VAL A 82 12.49 4.00 -13.94
CA VAL A 82 12.12 5.28 -14.56
C VAL A 82 11.17 5.10 -15.76
N PRO A 83 11.41 4.19 -16.71
CA PRO A 83 10.45 3.97 -17.80
C PRO A 83 9.07 3.51 -17.31
N GLU A 84 9.02 2.63 -16.32
CA GLU A 84 7.75 2.17 -15.74
C GLU A 84 7.00 3.31 -15.08
N TYR A 85 7.69 4.18 -14.37
CA TYR A 85 7.11 5.37 -13.75
C TYR A 85 6.49 6.30 -14.79
N GLN A 86 7.25 6.61 -15.83
CA GLN A 86 6.78 7.49 -16.91
C GLN A 86 5.58 6.90 -17.64
N HIS A 87 5.63 5.61 -17.93
CA HIS A 87 4.52 4.90 -18.57
C HIS A 87 3.26 4.92 -17.72
N ALA A 88 3.38 4.63 -16.42
CA ALA A 88 2.26 4.62 -15.49
C ALA A 88 1.58 5.99 -15.42
N ILE A 89 2.35 7.07 -15.39
CA ILE A 89 1.81 8.44 -15.37
C ILE A 89 1.07 8.76 -16.67
N ARG A 90 1.65 8.42 -17.82
CA ARG A 90 1.01 8.65 -19.12
C ARG A 90 -0.29 7.87 -19.27
N GLU A 91 -0.29 6.62 -18.82
CA GLU A 91 -1.47 5.75 -18.85
C GLU A 91 -2.58 6.30 -17.95
N ALA A 92 -2.22 6.74 -16.74
CA ALA A 92 -3.14 7.38 -15.81
C ALA A 92 -3.73 8.67 -16.39
N ALA A 93 -2.89 9.50 -17.02
CA ALA A 93 -3.34 10.74 -17.68
C ALA A 93 -4.33 10.44 -18.79
N SER A 94 -4.08 9.41 -19.60
CA SER A 94 -4.99 8.99 -20.68
C SER A 94 -6.34 8.51 -20.15
N ALA A 95 -6.37 7.98 -18.94
CA ALA A 95 -7.59 7.54 -18.26
C ALA A 95 -8.28 8.67 -17.48
N GLY A 96 -7.79 9.90 -17.55
CA GLY A 96 -8.36 11.05 -16.87
C GLY A 96 -8.04 11.14 -15.38
N ILE A 97 -7.07 10.40 -14.91
CA ILE A 97 -6.63 10.44 -13.50
C ILE A 97 -5.77 11.69 -13.29
N VAL A 98 -6.21 12.54 -12.36
CA VAL A 98 -5.55 13.82 -12.07
C VAL A 98 -5.32 13.98 -10.57
N GLY A 99 -4.38 14.87 -10.21
CA GLY A 99 -4.11 15.21 -8.81
C GLY A 99 -3.57 14.02 -8.01
N GLY A 100 -3.92 13.96 -6.74
CA GLY A 100 -3.36 12.99 -5.80
C GLY A 100 -3.68 11.52 -6.09
N THR A 101 -4.70 11.26 -6.90
CA THR A 101 -5.05 9.88 -7.30
C THR A 101 -3.93 9.21 -8.10
N ILE A 102 -2.98 9.98 -8.65
CA ILE A 102 -1.80 9.43 -9.31
C ILE A 102 -0.98 8.52 -8.38
N TYR A 103 -0.92 8.85 -7.10
CA TYR A 103 -0.15 8.03 -6.15
C TYR A 103 -0.77 6.65 -5.99
N ASP A 104 -2.10 6.55 -5.94
CA ASP A 104 -2.80 5.26 -5.92
C ASP A 104 -2.60 4.49 -7.23
N ALA A 105 -2.57 5.18 -8.36
CA ALA A 105 -2.29 4.57 -9.66
C ALA A 105 -0.89 3.95 -9.71
N LEU A 106 0.11 4.61 -9.11
CA LEU A 106 1.47 4.07 -9.00
C LEU A 106 1.51 2.82 -8.12
N LEU A 107 0.78 2.82 -7.01
CA LEU A 107 0.65 1.63 -6.15
C LEU A 107 0.00 0.48 -6.92
N GLY A 108 -1.08 0.77 -7.64
CA GLY A 108 -1.74 -0.22 -8.48
C GLY A 108 -0.81 -0.80 -9.54
N ARG A 109 0.04 0.03 -10.13
CA ARG A 109 1.04 -0.44 -11.10
C ARG A 109 2.07 -1.37 -10.47
N CYS A 110 2.49 -1.09 -9.23
CA CYS A 110 3.35 -2.00 -8.48
C CYS A 110 2.68 -3.36 -8.25
N ALA A 111 1.39 -3.37 -7.93
CA ALA A 111 0.62 -4.60 -7.76
C ALA A 111 0.60 -5.43 -9.05
N LEU A 112 0.40 -4.78 -10.20
CA LEU A 112 0.43 -5.46 -11.51
C LEU A 112 1.83 -5.98 -11.85
N LYS A 113 2.87 -5.19 -11.60
CA LYS A 113 4.26 -5.62 -11.80
C LYS A 113 4.58 -6.87 -10.99
N ALA A 114 4.13 -6.93 -9.75
CA ALA A 114 4.33 -8.06 -8.87
C ALA A 114 3.44 -9.28 -9.20
N ARG A 115 2.52 -9.12 -10.15
CA ARG A 115 1.53 -10.14 -10.51
C ARG A 115 0.66 -10.54 -9.31
N ALA A 116 0.32 -9.57 -8.47
CA ALA A 116 -0.57 -9.81 -7.34
C ALA A 116 -1.96 -10.21 -7.84
N THR A 117 -2.57 -11.15 -7.13
CA THR A 117 -3.93 -11.61 -7.43
C THR A 117 -4.96 -10.93 -6.57
N ARG A 118 -4.55 -10.32 -5.45
CA ARG A 118 -5.40 -9.54 -4.55
C ARG A 118 -4.69 -8.24 -4.19
N ILE A 119 -5.48 -7.19 -4.03
CA ILE A 119 -5.02 -5.90 -3.53
C ILE A 119 -5.83 -5.59 -2.28
N TYR A 120 -5.19 -5.67 -1.11
CA TYR A 120 -5.81 -5.30 0.14
C TYR A 120 -5.75 -3.79 0.32
N THR A 121 -6.91 -3.15 0.46
CA THR A 121 -7.01 -1.70 0.67
C THR A 121 -8.28 -1.35 1.43
N TRP A 122 -8.22 -0.28 2.21
CA TRP A 122 -9.41 0.35 2.79
C TRP A 122 -9.93 1.49 1.90
N ASN A 123 -9.14 1.93 0.91
CA ASN A 123 -9.51 2.94 -0.08
C ASN A 123 -10.13 2.29 -1.33
N VAL A 124 -11.15 1.47 -1.11
CA VAL A 124 -11.75 0.63 -2.16
C VAL A 124 -12.22 1.46 -3.36
N ALA A 125 -12.91 2.59 -3.11
CA ALA A 125 -13.42 3.44 -4.19
C ALA A 125 -12.31 3.99 -5.08
N HIS A 126 -11.19 4.43 -4.48
CA HIS A 126 -10.04 4.95 -5.23
C HIS A 126 -9.43 3.87 -6.13
N PHE A 127 -9.18 2.68 -5.59
CA PHE A 127 -8.57 1.61 -6.37
C PHE A 127 -9.49 1.06 -7.46
N ARG A 128 -10.80 1.05 -7.24
CA ARG A 128 -11.77 0.62 -8.26
C ARG A 128 -11.81 1.55 -9.47
N MET A 129 -11.36 2.79 -9.32
CA MET A 129 -11.28 3.76 -10.42
C MET A 129 -10.05 3.58 -11.31
N LEU A 130 -9.12 2.70 -10.95
CA LEU A 130 -7.84 2.53 -11.63
C LEU A 130 -7.87 1.54 -12.79
N GLY A 131 -9.05 1.17 -13.27
CA GLY A 131 -9.22 0.24 -14.37
C GLY A 131 -9.74 -1.12 -13.93
N ALA A 132 -10.30 -1.88 -14.89
CA ALA A 132 -10.98 -3.14 -14.61
C ALA A 132 -10.05 -4.20 -14.02
N GLU A 133 -8.81 -4.26 -14.47
CA GLU A 133 -7.84 -5.26 -14.00
C GLU A 133 -7.54 -5.06 -12.51
N ILE A 134 -7.28 -3.82 -12.10
CA ILE A 134 -7.04 -3.49 -10.68
C ILE A 134 -8.34 -3.67 -9.88
N ALA A 135 -9.46 -3.13 -10.37
CA ALA A 135 -10.75 -3.21 -9.69
C ALA A 135 -11.15 -4.65 -9.35
N GLY A 136 -10.87 -5.58 -10.25
CA GLY A 136 -11.19 -7.00 -10.05
C GLY A 136 -10.38 -7.68 -8.95
N LYS A 137 -9.27 -7.08 -8.53
CA LYS A 137 -8.37 -7.62 -7.49
C LYS A 137 -8.60 -7.00 -6.11
N VAL A 138 -9.36 -5.92 -6.02
CA VAL A 138 -9.56 -5.17 -4.78
C VAL A 138 -10.32 -6.00 -3.75
N ARG A 139 -9.78 -6.04 -2.52
CA ARG A 139 -10.40 -6.70 -1.37
C ARG A 139 -10.12 -5.89 -0.11
N THR A 140 -11.06 -5.91 0.83
CA THR A 140 -10.76 -5.46 2.19
C THR A 140 -10.18 -6.62 2.98
N PRO A 141 -9.33 -6.33 3.97
CA PRO A 141 -8.83 -7.36 4.89
C PRO A 141 -9.91 -8.12 5.63
#